data_d7ee5dbf33026750d24026f338e5643b
#
_entry.id   d7ee5dbf33026750d24026f338e5643b
#
_cell.length_a   1.000
_cell.length_b   1.000
_cell.length_c   1.000
_cell.angle_alpha   90.00
_cell.angle_beta   90.00
_cell.angle_gamma   90.00
#
_symmetry.space_group_name_H-M   'P 1'
#
loop_
_entity.id
_entity.type
_entity.pdbx_description
1 polymer ?
#
loop_
_entity_poly.entity_id
_entity_poly.type
_entity_poly.pdbx_seq_one_letter_code
_entity_poly.pdbx_strand_id
1 'polypeptide(L)'
;FIIEHADIRKSLLNMKSIIEGERALCFWLSQQTEVSLYHPDEKIKQEASDLVSLMTPVVKTMFSDMGMEITSEAMQVHGGYGYTKDQGIEQLYRDNRITPIYEGTNSVQAADLVFRKLVNKNGDIINKYLEMVKNDCDSENEKLKPFTDELKMNLEILSNFTSWIKEKIQNSKDDASAACNDYLKALGFISIAHAWIKVLEVSFKDY
;
A
#
# COMPACT_ATOMS: atom_id res chain seq x y z
N PHE A 1 4.44 -2.27 33.51
CA PHE A 1 4.66 -1.45 32.29
C PHE A 1 3.41 -1.43 31.43
N ILE A 2 3.15 -0.32 30.68
CA ILE A 2 1.94 -0.22 29.85
C ILE A 2 1.88 -1.29 28.76
N ILE A 3 3.00 -1.86 28.32
CA ILE A 3 3.08 -2.96 27.36
C ILE A 3 2.41 -4.26 27.89
N GLU A 4 2.14 -4.36 29.18
CA GLU A 4 1.42 -5.50 29.78
C GLU A 4 -0.08 -5.48 29.43
N HIS A 5 -0.62 -4.33 29.00
CA HIS A 5 -1.98 -4.19 28.55
C HIS A 5 -2.14 -4.68 27.10
N ALA A 6 -3.16 -5.47 26.84
CA ALA A 6 -3.35 -6.12 25.52
C ALA A 6 -3.67 -5.13 24.39
N ASP A 7 -4.39 -4.06 24.68
CA ASP A 7 -4.70 -2.97 23.76
C ASP A 7 -3.43 -2.21 23.34
N ILE A 8 -2.54 -1.90 24.29
CA ILE A 8 -1.24 -1.26 23.99
C ILE A 8 -0.39 -2.16 23.10
N ARG A 9 -0.30 -3.47 23.42
CA ARG A 9 0.43 -4.41 22.56
C ARG A 9 -0.15 -4.46 21.14
N LYS A 10 -1.48 -4.45 21.01
CA LYS A 10 -2.16 -4.40 19.71
C LYS A 10 -1.79 -3.13 18.94
N SER A 11 -1.85 -1.95 19.58
CA SER A 11 -1.50 -0.67 18.97
C SER A 11 -0.04 -0.66 18.49
N LEU A 12 0.90 -1.09 19.35
CA LEU A 12 2.33 -1.15 19.00
C LEU A 12 2.60 -2.13 17.86
N LEU A 13 1.96 -3.31 17.86
CA LEU A 13 2.11 -4.30 16.82
C LEU A 13 1.52 -3.81 15.50
N ASN A 14 0.36 -3.15 15.53
CA ASN A 14 -0.28 -2.58 14.36
C ASN A 14 0.61 -1.50 13.71
N MET A 15 1.10 -0.53 14.50
CA MET A 15 2.03 0.49 14.00
C MET A 15 3.28 -0.15 13.38
N LYS A 16 3.89 -1.12 14.07
CA LYS A 16 5.08 -1.80 13.57
C LYS A 16 4.80 -2.56 12.27
N SER A 17 3.71 -3.28 12.18
CA SER A 17 3.36 -4.07 10.99
C SER A 17 3.13 -3.18 9.76
N ILE A 18 2.50 -2.03 9.93
CA ILE A 18 2.30 -1.06 8.86
C ILE A 18 3.66 -0.49 8.41
N ILE A 19 4.46 0.02 9.34
CA ILE A 19 5.76 0.64 9.03
C ILE A 19 6.68 -0.34 8.29
N GLU A 20 6.82 -1.56 8.78
CA GLU A 20 7.72 -2.54 8.15
C GLU A 20 7.18 -3.02 6.80
N GLY A 21 5.86 -3.17 6.66
CA GLY A 21 5.24 -3.51 5.38
C GLY A 21 5.40 -2.40 4.33
N GLU A 22 5.21 -1.14 4.73
CA GLU A 22 5.44 0.02 3.86
C GLU A 22 6.92 0.16 3.47
N ARG A 23 7.84 -0.09 4.39
CA ARG A 23 9.28 -0.10 4.09
C ARG A 23 9.64 -1.18 3.07
N ALA A 24 9.11 -2.39 3.25
CA ALA A 24 9.33 -3.48 2.31
C ALA A 24 8.78 -3.14 0.90
N LEU A 25 7.57 -2.59 0.84
CA LEU A 25 6.96 -2.11 -0.41
C LEU A 25 7.79 -1.00 -1.06
N CYS A 26 8.30 -0.05 -0.26
CA CYS A 26 9.15 1.04 -0.73
C CYS A 26 10.46 0.52 -1.36
N PHE A 27 11.15 -0.40 -0.70
CA PHE A 27 12.38 -0.99 -1.24
C PHE A 27 12.13 -1.79 -2.52
N TRP A 28 11.04 -2.58 -2.55
CA TRP A 28 10.66 -3.29 -3.76
C TRP A 28 10.38 -2.33 -4.92
N LEU A 29 9.63 -1.25 -4.69
CA LEU A 29 9.33 -0.25 -5.72
C LEU A 29 10.59 0.50 -6.16
N SER A 30 11.52 0.78 -5.26
CA SER A 30 12.83 1.35 -5.58
C SER A 30 13.63 0.44 -6.50
N GLN A 31 13.61 -0.87 -6.25
CA GLN A 31 14.22 -1.86 -7.15
C GLN A 31 13.55 -1.84 -8.53
N GLN A 32 12.21 -1.76 -8.61
CA GLN A 32 11.52 -1.64 -9.90
C GLN A 32 11.90 -0.34 -10.63
N THR A 33 12.15 0.74 -9.89
CA THR A 33 12.64 2.01 -10.47
C THR A 33 14.03 1.82 -11.09
N GLU A 34 14.96 1.15 -10.41
CA GLU A 34 16.28 0.82 -10.97
C GLU A 34 16.15 -0.06 -12.23
N VAL A 35 15.29 -1.08 -12.21
CA VAL A 35 15.02 -1.94 -13.39
C VAL A 35 14.47 -1.10 -14.54
N SER A 36 13.56 -0.15 -14.27
CA SER A 36 12.98 0.72 -15.29
C SER A 36 14.00 1.67 -15.96
N LEU A 37 15.09 1.96 -15.29
CA LEU A 37 16.13 2.88 -15.79
C LEU A 37 17.28 2.15 -16.48
N TYR A 38 17.70 1.00 -15.94
CA TYR A 38 19.00 0.42 -16.28
C TYR A 38 18.94 -1.00 -16.82
N HIS A 39 17.80 -1.68 -16.85
CA HIS A 39 17.71 -3.05 -17.35
C HIS A 39 18.04 -3.10 -18.86
N PRO A 40 18.86 -4.07 -19.33
CA PRO A 40 19.27 -4.16 -20.74
C PRO A 40 18.14 -4.57 -21.70
N ASP A 41 17.13 -5.28 -21.21
CA ASP A 41 15.96 -5.69 -22.00
C ASP A 41 14.89 -4.60 -21.94
N GLU A 42 14.58 -3.99 -23.08
CA GLU A 42 13.62 -2.88 -23.20
C GLU A 42 12.18 -3.29 -22.82
N LYS A 43 11.81 -4.56 -22.96
CA LYS A 43 10.49 -5.05 -22.55
C LYS A 43 10.37 -5.08 -21.03
N ILE A 44 11.37 -5.62 -20.34
CA ILE A 44 11.42 -5.66 -18.87
C ILE A 44 11.48 -4.25 -18.31
N LYS A 45 12.26 -3.40 -18.91
CA LYS A 45 12.37 -1.98 -18.57
C LYS A 45 11.03 -1.26 -18.66
N GLN A 46 10.27 -1.49 -19.75
CA GLN A 46 8.96 -0.90 -19.94
C GLN A 46 7.92 -1.45 -18.94
N GLU A 47 7.94 -2.75 -18.66
CA GLU A 47 7.05 -3.37 -17.67
C GLU A 47 7.31 -2.82 -16.27
N ALA A 48 8.57 -2.65 -15.88
CA ALA A 48 8.93 -2.02 -14.61
C ALA A 48 8.51 -0.55 -14.55
N SER A 49 8.67 0.22 -15.62
CA SER A 49 8.23 1.62 -15.72
C SER A 49 6.71 1.75 -15.58
N ASP A 50 5.96 0.85 -16.22
CA ASP A 50 4.50 0.80 -16.12
C ASP A 50 4.05 0.51 -14.67
N LEU A 51 4.72 -0.44 -14.01
CA LEU A 51 4.47 -0.81 -12.62
C LEU A 51 4.78 0.35 -11.65
N VAL A 52 5.93 1.01 -11.79
CA VAL A 52 6.28 2.21 -11.01
C VAL A 52 5.24 3.30 -11.21
N SER A 53 4.82 3.52 -12.44
CA SER A 53 3.78 4.50 -12.77
C SER A 53 2.43 4.18 -12.10
N LEU A 54 2.03 2.90 -12.03
CA LEU A 54 0.81 2.46 -11.34
C LEU A 54 0.91 2.68 -9.84
N MET A 55 2.05 2.31 -9.24
CA MET A 55 2.24 2.27 -7.79
C MET A 55 2.55 3.62 -7.16
N THR A 56 3.06 4.59 -7.91
CA THR A 56 3.42 5.92 -7.39
C THR A 56 2.27 6.60 -6.62
N PRO A 57 1.04 6.75 -7.16
CA PRO A 57 -0.06 7.35 -6.41
C PRO A 57 -0.48 6.50 -5.19
N VAL A 58 -0.34 5.18 -5.27
CA VAL A 58 -0.67 4.26 -4.17
C VAL A 58 0.28 4.48 -3.00
N VAL A 59 1.59 4.41 -3.26
CA VAL A 59 2.62 4.58 -2.22
C VAL A 59 2.55 5.98 -1.60
N LYS A 60 2.45 7.04 -2.41
CA LYS A 60 2.32 8.40 -1.89
C LYS A 60 1.12 8.56 -0.95
N THR A 61 -0.04 8.04 -1.32
CA THR A 61 -1.25 8.18 -0.53
C THR A 61 -1.21 7.30 0.71
N MET A 62 -0.88 6.00 0.56
CA MET A 62 -0.84 5.08 1.70
C MET A 62 0.15 5.53 2.76
N PHE A 63 1.39 5.84 2.39
CA PHE A 63 2.43 6.22 3.36
C PHE A 63 2.09 7.52 4.08
N SER A 64 1.47 8.48 3.40
CA SER A 64 1.05 9.73 4.06
C SER A 64 -0.17 9.55 4.96
N ASP A 65 -1.17 8.77 4.57
CA ASP A 65 -2.36 8.51 5.38
C ASP A 65 -2.01 7.64 6.60
N MET A 66 -1.28 6.53 6.39
CA MET A 66 -0.84 5.66 7.48
C MET A 66 0.12 6.37 8.43
N GLY A 67 0.98 7.25 7.92
CA GLY A 67 1.82 8.10 8.74
C GLY A 67 1.01 8.98 9.69
N MET A 68 -0.13 9.53 9.25
CA MET A 68 -1.06 10.27 10.12
C MET A 68 -1.67 9.38 11.19
N GLU A 69 -2.11 8.18 10.82
CA GLU A 69 -2.70 7.22 11.77
C GLU A 69 -1.66 6.76 12.81
N ILE A 70 -0.45 6.41 12.36
CA ILE A 70 0.65 5.94 13.23
C ILE A 70 1.09 7.03 14.20
N THR A 71 1.28 8.26 13.74
CA THR A 71 1.72 9.36 14.62
C THR A 71 0.63 9.76 15.62
N SER A 72 -0.65 9.68 15.22
CA SER A 72 -1.79 9.86 16.14
C SER A 72 -1.84 8.76 17.19
N GLU A 73 -1.71 7.49 16.79
CA GLU A 73 -1.71 6.35 17.70
C GLU A 73 -0.50 6.36 18.64
N ALA A 74 0.67 6.73 18.15
CA ALA A 74 1.86 6.92 18.99
C ALA A 74 1.63 7.97 20.08
N MET A 75 0.98 9.09 19.74
CA MET A 75 0.58 10.11 20.71
C MET A 75 -0.39 9.55 21.75
N GLN A 76 -1.37 8.75 21.30
CA GLN A 76 -2.34 8.09 22.17
C GLN A 76 -1.68 7.14 23.17
N VAL A 77 -0.72 6.32 22.73
CA VAL A 77 0.06 5.41 23.60
C VAL A 77 0.85 6.16 24.66
N HIS A 78 1.33 7.38 24.37
CA HIS A 78 2.03 8.24 25.34
C HIS A 78 1.08 8.96 26.31
N GLY A 79 -0.23 8.86 26.09
CA GLY A 79 -1.23 9.57 26.91
C GLY A 79 -1.07 11.10 26.83
N GLY A 80 -1.44 11.79 27.89
CA GLY A 80 -1.34 13.26 27.94
C GLY A 80 0.06 13.82 27.70
N TYR A 81 1.10 13.09 28.04
CA TYR A 81 2.49 13.46 27.74
C TYR A 81 2.78 13.50 26.24
N GLY A 82 2.19 12.60 25.44
CA GLY A 82 2.37 12.59 23.98
C GLY A 82 1.90 13.89 23.32
N TYR A 83 0.97 14.61 23.95
CA TYR A 83 0.45 15.89 23.47
C TYR A 83 1.37 17.08 23.81
N THR A 84 2.30 16.91 24.76
CA THR A 84 3.21 18.00 25.20
C THR A 84 4.46 18.04 24.32
N LYS A 85 5.07 19.24 24.21
CA LYS A 85 6.29 19.45 23.41
C LYS A 85 7.49 18.67 23.93
N ASP A 86 7.52 18.39 25.24
CA ASP A 86 8.66 17.75 25.89
C ASP A 86 8.98 16.35 25.34
N GLN A 87 7.98 15.65 24.81
CA GLN A 87 8.12 14.29 24.25
C GLN A 87 8.44 14.29 22.75
N GLY A 88 8.19 15.38 22.05
CA GLY A 88 8.44 15.51 20.61
C GLY A 88 7.47 14.71 19.69
N ILE A 89 6.58 13.88 20.25
CA ILE A 89 5.64 13.07 19.46
C ILE A 89 4.62 13.95 18.75
N GLU A 90 4.14 15.02 19.41
CA GLU A 90 3.20 15.97 18.82
C GLU A 90 3.77 16.65 17.56
N GLN A 91 5.08 16.88 17.53
CA GLN A 91 5.76 17.45 16.38
C GLN A 91 5.72 16.49 15.18
N LEU A 92 5.94 15.20 15.38
CA LEU A 92 5.87 14.21 14.32
C LEU A 92 4.49 14.19 13.68
N TYR A 93 3.41 14.29 14.48
CA TYR A 93 2.05 14.38 13.98
C TYR A 93 1.82 15.65 13.16
N ARG A 94 2.25 16.81 13.66
CA ARG A 94 2.12 18.09 12.95
C ARG A 94 2.91 18.12 11.66
N ASP A 95 4.15 17.62 11.68
CA ASP A 95 5.03 17.61 10.51
C ASP A 95 4.51 16.66 9.43
N ASN A 96 3.94 15.53 9.84
CA ASN A 96 3.34 14.59 8.89
C ASN A 96 2.08 15.15 8.20
N ARG A 97 1.38 16.13 8.81
CA ARG A 97 0.09 16.62 8.27
C ARG A 97 0.18 17.21 6.87
N ILE A 98 1.32 17.73 6.47
CA ILE A 98 1.51 18.28 5.13
C ILE A 98 1.61 17.16 4.06
N THR A 99 2.02 15.94 4.44
CA THR A 99 2.30 14.87 3.48
C THR A 99 1.07 14.40 2.69
N PRO A 100 -0.18 14.34 3.23
CA PRO A 100 -1.38 14.07 2.43
C PRO A 100 -1.81 15.23 1.53
N ILE A 101 -1.20 16.42 1.65
CA ILE A 101 -1.65 17.65 0.98
C ILE A 101 -0.77 18.00 -0.21
N TYR A 102 0.57 18.01 -0.01
CA TYR A 102 1.51 18.46 -1.04
C TYR A 102 1.70 17.44 -2.16
N GLU A 103 2.30 17.85 -3.27
CA GLU A 103 2.54 17.00 -4.46
C GLU A 103 1.26 16.38 -5.03
N GLY A 104 0.16 17.13 -4.97
CA GLY A 104 -1.19 16.65 -5.22
C GLY A 104 -1.78 15.98 -3.97
N THR A 105 -2.97 16.41 -3.57
CA THR A 105 -3.66 15.81 -2.42
C THR A 105 -3.90 14.32 -2.65
N ASN A 106 -4.09 13.55 -1.59
CA ASN A 106 -4.36 12.11 -1.70
C ASN A 106 -5.57 11.81 -2.58
N SER A 107 -6.60 12.66 -2.58
CA SER A 107 -7.74 12.53 -3.51
C SER A 107 -7.35 12.78 -4.97
N VAL A 108 -6.41 13.69 -5.25
CA VAL A 108 -5.87 13.90 -6.60
C VAL A 108 -5.07 12.68 -7.06
N GLN A 109 -4.29 12.08 -6.16
CA GLN A 109 -3.57 10.84 -6.45
C GLN A 109 -4.52 9.67 -6.71
N ALA A 110 -5.60 9.55 -5.96
CA ALA A 110 -6.63 8.54 -6.16
C ALA A 110 -7.36 8.72 -7.50
N ALA A 111 -7.68 9.96 -7.87
CA ALA A 111 -8.25 10.28 -9.18
C ALA A 111 -7.25 9.97 -10.32
N ASP A 112 -5.96 10.28 -10.15
CA ASP A 112 -4.92 9.93 -11.13
C ASP A 112 -4.82 8.41 -11.33
N LEU A 113 -4.84 7.64 -10.25
CA LEU A 113 -4.88 6.18 -10.32
C LEU A 113 -6.06 5.69 -11.15
N VAL A 114 -7.27 6.15 -10.81
CA VAL A 114 -8.51 5.63 -11.43
C VAL A 114 -8.69 6.13 -12.86
N PHE A 115 -8.61 7.44 -13.09
CA PHE A 115 -8.96 8.01 -14.40
C PHE A 115 -7.82 8.03 -15.41
N ARG A 116 -6.57 7.80 -14.98
CA ARG A 116 -5.43 7.80 -15.87
C ARG A 116 -4.69 6.46 -15.90
N LYS A 117 -4.35 5.90 -14.72
CA LYS A 117 -3.53 4.68 -14.68
C LYS A 117 -4.33 3.42 -15.01
N LEU A 118 -5.56 3.28 -14.48
CA LEU A 118 -6.40 2.10 -14.78
C LEU A 118 -6.90 2.05 -16.22
N VAL A 119 -7.02 3.18 -16.90
CA VAL A 119 -7.48 3.22 -18.30
C VAL A 119 -6.34 3.17 -19.29
N ASN A 120 -5.11 3.46 -18.86
CA ASN A 120 -3.93 3.39 -19.71
C ASN A 120 -3.71 1.96 -20.23
N LYS A 121 -3.35 1.81 -21.49
CA LYS A 121 -3.18 0.49 -22.15
C LYS A 121 -4.34 -0.48 -21.88
N ASN A 122 -5.58 0.03 -21.88
CA ASN A 122 -6.81 -0.72 -21.62
C ASN A 122 -6.83 -1.44 -20.25
N GLY A 123 -6.10 -0.90 -19.26
CA GLY A 123 -6.01 -1.48 -17.91
C GLY A 123 -5.15 -2.74 -17.82
N ASP A 124 -4.29 -2.99 -18.79
CA ASP A 124 -3.41 -4.16 -18.80
C ASP A 124 -2.42 -4.15 -17.62
N ILE A 125 -1.98 -2.97 -17.19
CA ILE A 125 -0.99 -2.83 -16.11
C ILE A 125 -1.52 -3.35 -14.78
N ILE A 126 -2.74 -2.98 -14.41
CA ILE A 126 -3.33 -3.46 -13.15
C ILE A 126 -3.58 -4.96 -13.19
N ASN A 127 -4.03 -5.51 -14.32
CA ASN A 127 -4.26 -6.94 -14.46
C ASN A 127 -2.95 -7.73 -14.30
N LYS A 128 -1.85 -7.26 -14.92
CA LYS A 128 -0.52 -7.86 -14.76
C LYS A 128 -0.04 -7.81 -13.31
N TYR A 129 -0.28 -6.70 -12.60
CA TYR A 129 0.06 -6.57 -11.20
C TYR A 129 -0.73 -7.57 -10.34
N LEU A 130 -2.04 -7.66 -10.52
CA LEU A 130 -2.88 -8.61 -9.76
C LEU A 130 -2.48 -10.06 -10.04
N GLU A 131 -2.15 -10.40 -11.30
CA GLU A 131 -1.67 -11.72 -11.67
C GLU A 131 -0.30 -12.02 -11.02
N MET A 132 0.61 -11.07 -11.00
CA MET A 132 1.90 -11.19 -10.31
C MET A 132 1.70 -11.50 -8.82
N VAL A 133 0.85 -10.73 -8.13
CA VAL A 133 0.55 -10.96 -6.71
C VAL A 133 -0.08 -12.33 -6.50
N LYS A 134 -0.99 -12.75 -7.38
CA LYS A 134 -1.62 -14.06 -7.32
C LYS A 134 -0.59 -15.19 -7.46
N ASN A 135 0.31 -15.10 -8.43
CA ASN A 135 1.36 -16.09 -8.66
C ASN A 135 2.33 -16.17 -7.46
N ASP A 136 2.66 -15.05 -6.85
CA ASP A 136 3.48 -15.01 -5.64
C ASP A 136 2.78 -15.62 -4.42
N CYS A 137 1.44 -15.73 -4.43
CA CYS A 137 0.68 -16.44 -3.41
C CYS A 137 0.65 -17.98 -3.62
N ASP A 138 1.09 -18.51 -4.76
CA ASP A 138 1.11 -19.95 -5.06
C ASP A 138 2.39 -20.61 -4.50
N SER A 139 2.63 -20.41 -3.20
CA SER A 139 3.76 -21.00 -2.49
C SER A 139 3.42 -22.40 -1.95
N GLU A 140 4.34 -23.34 -2.13
CA GLU A 140 4.25 -24.67 -1.52
C GLU A 140 4.55 -24.69 0.00
N ASN A 141 4.97 -23.54 0.55
CA ASN A 141 5.31 -23.43 1.96
C ASN A 141 4.04 -23.36 2.84
N GLU A 142 3.76 -24.43 3.54
CA GLU A 142 2.61 -24.55 4.45
C GLU A 142 2.55 -23.45 5.52
N LYS A 143 3.70 -22.88 5.93
CA LYS A 143 3.75 -21.78 6.91
C LYS A 143 3.18 -20.46 6.32
N LEU A 144 3.23 -20.29 5.01
CA LEU A 144 2.69 -19.11 4.32
C LEU A 144 1.19 -19.22 4.04
N LYS A 145 0.66 -20.42 3.98
CA LYS A 145 -0.71 -20.73 3.56
C LYS A 145 -1.80 -19.86 4.22
N PRO A 146 -1.78 -19.64 5.55
CA PRO A 146 -2.79 -18.80 6.18
C PRO A 146 -2.80 -17.35 5.65
N PHE A 147 -1.63 -16.82 5.28
CA PHE A 147 -1.47 -15.45 4.78
C PHE A 147 -1.77 -15.35 3.28
N THR A 148 -1.34 -16.34 2.50
CA THR A 148 -1.57 -16.37 1.05
C THR A 148 -3.04 -16.65 0.71
N ASP A 149 -3.73 -17.50 1.46
CA ASP A 149 -5.15 -17.78 1.25
C ASP A 149 -6.01 -16.54 1.56
N GLU A 150 -5.70 -15.81 2.63
CA GLU A 150 -6.35 -14.54 2.96
C GLU A 150 -6.09 -13.49 1.86
N LEU A 151 -4.85 -13.37 1.39
CA LEU A 151 -4.51 -12.43 0.33
C LEU A 151 -5.21 -12.78 -1.00
N LYS A 152 -5.30 -14.06 -1.37
CA LYS A 152 -6.04 -14.52 -2.56
C LYS A 152 -7.52 -14.12 -2.51
N MET A 153 -8.16 -14.29 -1.37
CA MET A 153 -9.55 -13.86 -1.17
C MET A 153 -9.72 -12.36 -1.40
N ASN A 154 -8.82 -11.56 -0.84
CA ASN A 154 -8.85 -10.11 -1.01
C ASN A 154 -8.50 -9.67 -2.43
N LEU A 155 -7.65 -10.41 -3.15
CA LEU A 155 -7.37 -10.18 -4.58
C LEU A 155 -8.61 -10.36 -5.45
N GLU A 156 -9.45 -11.35 -5.18
CA GLU A 156 -10.72 -11.55 -5.90
C GLU A 156 -11.66 -10.37 -5.68
N ILE A 157 -11.77 -9.87 -4.45
CA ILE A 157 -12.56 -8.67 -4.12
C ILE A 157 -12.02 -7.46 -4.89
N LEU A 158 -10.72 -7.23 -4.88
CA LEU A 158 -10.10 -6.12 -5.59
C LEU A 158 -10.27 -6.25 -7.12
N SER A 159 -10.19 -7.46 -7.67
CA SER A 159 -10.42 -7.72 -9.10
C SER A 159 -11.86 -7.35 -9.51
N ASN A 160 -12.84 -7.73 -8.69
CA ASN A 160 -14.24 -7.35 -8.89
C ASN A 160 -14.43 -5.84 -8.78
N PHE A 161 -13.80 -5.20 -7.79
CA PHE A 161 -13.83 -3.74 -7.64
C PHE A 161 -13.16 -3.04 -8.83
N THR A 162 -12.05 -3.59 -9.35
CA THR A 162 -11.37 -3.08 -10.55
C THR A 162 -12.28 -3.13 -11.77
N SER A 163 -13.01 -4.21 -11.95
CA SER A 163 -13.96 -4.37 -13.03
C SER A 163 -15.12 -3.39 -12.92
N TRP A 164 -15.69 -3.27 -11.73
CA TRP A 164 -16.77 -2.34 -11.43
C TRP A 164 -16.35 -0.87 -11.66
N ILE A 165 -15.18 -0.44 -11.15
CA ILE A 165 -14.75 0.95 -11.29
C ILE A 165 -14.43 1.30 -12.76
N LYS A 166 -13.89 0.35 -13.55
CA LYS A 166 -13.69 0.52 -14.99
C LYS A 166 -15.01 0.71 -15.74
N GLU A 167 -16.05 -0.02 -15.37
CA GLU A 167 -17.41 0.18 -15.90
C GLU A 167 -17.94 1.57 -15.54
N LYS A 168 -17.78 2.00 -14.26
CA LYS A 168 -18.25 3.29 -13.80
C LYS A 168 -17.53 4.49 -14.43
N ILE A 169 -16.26 4.37 -14.74
CA ILE A 169 -15.54 5.39 -15.52
C ILE A 169 -16.25 5.74 -16.82
N GLN A 170 -16.89 4.76 -17.45
CA GLN A 170 -17.61 4.94 -18.74
C GLN A 170 -19.05 5.39 -18.55
N ASN A 171 -19.75 4.87 -17.53
CA ASN A 171 -21.21 5.00 -17.41
C ASN A 171 -21.66 5.99 -16.33
N SER A 172 -20.85 6.24 -15.30
CA SER A 172 -21.17 7.12 -14.17
C SER A 172 -19.88 7.67 -13.53
N LYS A 173 -19.41 8.78 -14.09
CA LYS A 173 -18.15 9.38 -13.63
C LYS A 173 -18.20 9.81 -12.15
N ASP A 174 -19.36 10.19 -11.64
CA ASP A 174 -19.54 10.59 -10.24
C ASP A 174 -19.37 9.41 -9.30
N ASP A 175 -19.93 8.22 -9.64
CA ASP A 175 -19.73 7.00 -8.86
C ASP A 175 -18.25 6.60 -8.86
N ALA A 176 -17.59 6.65 -10.02
CA ALA A 176 -16.16 6.35 -10.10
C ALA A 176 -15.33 7.33 -9.27
N SER A 177 -15.66 8.63 -9.31
CA SER A 177 -14.96 9.66 -8.52
C SER A 177 -15.15 9.46 -7.03
N ALA A 178 -16.34 9.12 -6.59
CA ALA A 178 -16.63 8.84 -5.17
C ALA A 178 -15.84 7.63 -4.64
N ALA A 179 -15.62 6.61 -5.49
CA ALA A 179 -14.93 5.38 -5.13
C ALA A 179 -13.40 5.44 -5.25
N CYS A 180 -12.81 6.53 -5.80
CA CYS A 180 -11.37 6.61 -6.07
C CYS A 180 -10.50 6.34 -4.84
N ASN A 181 -10.81 6.98 -3.71
CA ASN A 181 -10.03 6.83 -2.49
C ASN A 181 -10.12 5.41 -1.91
N ASP A 182 -11.31 4.82 -1.92
CA ASP A 182 -11.52 3.46 -1.41
C ASP A 182 -10.81 2.44 -2.29
N TYR A 183 -10.85 2.62 -3.62
CA TYR A 183 -10.11 1.78 -4.55
C TYR A 183 -8.60 1.86 -4.33
N LEU A 184 -8.05 3.07 -4.19
CA LEU A 184 -6.63 3.26 -3.92
C LEU A 184 -6.22 2.60 -2.60
N LYS A 185 -7.01 2.77 -1.53
CA LYS A 185 -6.74 2.15 -0.24
C LYS A 185 -6.79 0.62 -0.32
N ALA A 186 -7.77 0.06 -1.01
CA ALA A 186 -7.87 -1.39 -1.20
C ALA A 186 -6.62 -1.93 -1.92
N LEU A 187 -6.19 -1.29 -3.03
CA LEU A 187 -4.98 -1.65 -3.73
C LEU A 187 -3.73 -1.49 -2.85
N GLY A 188 -3.67 -0.43 -2.04
CA GLY A 188 -2.57 -0.17 -1.13
C GLY A 188 -2.41 -1.25 -0.06
N PHE A 189 -3.50 -1.67 0.60
CA PHE A 189 -3.45 -2.75 1.58
C PHE A 189 -3.05 -4.10 0.95
N ILE A 190 -3.55 -4.42 -0.23
CA ILE A 190 -3.11 -5.59 -0.99
C ILE A 190 -1.60 -5.53 -1.27
N SER A 191 -1.09 -4.35 -1.64
CA SER A 191 0.34 -4.17 -1.95
C SER A 191 1.23 -4.31 -0.72
N ILE A 192 0.80 -3.81 0.43
CA ILE A 192 1.51 -3.98 1.71
C ILE A 192 1.48 -5.46 2.15
N ALA A 193 0.32 -6.12 2.02
CA ALA A 193 0.20 -7.54 2.33
C ALA A 193 1.08 -8.40 1.41
N HIS A 194 1.13 -8.09 0.11
CA HIS A 194 2.05 -8.73 -0.83
C HIS A 194 3.51 -8.56 -0.43
N ALA A 195 3.92 -7.34 -0.05
CA ALA A 195 5.28 -7.09 0.44
C ALA A 195 5.60 -7.97 1.67
N TRP A 196 4.64 -8.14 2.59
CA TRP A 196 4.80 -9.05 3.73
C TRP A 196 4.94 -10.52 3.32
N ILE A 197 4.20 -11.01 2.31
CA ILE A 197 4.39 -12.36 1.78
C ILE A 197 5.83 -12.56 1.32
N LYS A 198 6.40 -11.60 0.58
CA LYS A 198 7.80 -11.66 0.13
C LYS A 198 8.79 -11.68 1.30
N VAL A 199 8.56 -10.90 2.34
CA VAL A 199 9.39 -10.90 3.55
C VAL A 199 9.31 -12.26 4.28
N LEU A 200 8.09 -12.79 4.45
CA LEU A 200 7.87 -14.08 5.12
C LEU A 200 8.45 -15.24 4.33
N GLU A 201 8.38 -15.20 3.00
CA GLU A 201 8.96 -16.22 2.12
C GLU A 201 10.47 -16.36 2.34
N VAL A 202 11.18 -15.26 2.50
CA VAL A 202 12.61 -15.27 2.81
C VAL A 202 12.85 -15.73 4.25
N SER A 203 12.12 -15.15 5.20
CA SER A 203 12.29 -15.46 6.63
C SER A 203 12.06 -16.93 6.98
N PHE A 204 11.15 -17.62 6.27
CA PHE A 204 10.87 -19.03 6.51
C PHE A 204 11.80 -19.99 5.75
N LYS A 205 12.64 -19.49 4.85
CA LYS A 205 13.71 -20.28 4.22
C LYS A 205 14.95 -20.43 5.12
N ASP A 206 15.16 -19.43 6.00
CA ASP A 206 16.36 -19.37 6.84
C ASP A 206 16.18 -20.07 8.20
N TYR A 207 15.02 -20.66 8.49
CA TYR A 207 14.65 -21.40 9.71
C TYR A 207 13.86 -22.67 9.34
#